data_eda2bc99411a27c3557492ff4bef65d3
#
_entry.id   eda2bc99411a27c3557492ff4bef65d3
#
_cell.length_a   1.000
_cell.length_b   1.000
_cell.length_c   1.000
_cell.angle_alpha   90.00
_cell.angle_beta   90.00
_cell.angle_gamma   90.00
#
_symmetry.space_group_name_H-M   'P 1'
#
loop_
_entity.id
_entity.type
_entity.pdbx_description
1 polymer ?
#
loop_
_entity_poly.entity_id
_entity_poly.type
_entity_poly.pdbx_seq_one_letter_code
_entity_poly.pdbx_strand_id
1 'polypeptide(L)'
;MALSFPNQNLNERMFHKAMGKPHNRRLGRYIVTSYGPEAESVRAFVPPPLPPIPPVSLNGLQVLMEQANQALGRLDGLSLSLPDPSLFLYFYLRKEAVLSSQIEGTQSSLSDFLLFENEGSPGIPTDDFREELNYVAAMNHGLQKLRGGFPISSRLIREIHEILLAKGRGSGMQPGEFRTSQNWIGGTRPGNAHYVPPPPGEVANCIGDLEKFIHAERPDLPLLVKAALVHVQFESIHPFLDGNGRLGRLLITFMLAAGNVLSQPLLYLSLYLKTHRSQYYELLNRVRSHGEWEAWLDFFLHGVKEVAEQAAGMARNIQRLHASDRQKIEQLGRPAASALRVYLHLQQRPVMVVGRAAKTIGVSAPTVTKSLEHLRQLGIVKEITGRQRDRVFRYEAYVALLNEGTEVEKTRRVG
;
A
#
# COMPACT_ATOMS: atom_id res chain seq x y z
N MET A 1 -31.10 21.17 -6.93
CA MET A 1 -31.01 20.34 -8.15
C MET A 1 -30.17 19.11 -7.75
N ALA A 2 -30.82 17.97 -7.57
CA ALA A 2 -30.17 16.73 -7.17
C ALA A 2 -29.59 16.06 -8.40
N LEU A 3 -28.28 15.86 -8.44
CA LEU A 3 -27.61 15.04 -9.44
C LEU A 3 -27.80 13.58 -9.07
N SER A 4 -28.64 12.88 -9.82
CA SER A 4 -28.85 11.44 -9.74
C SER A 4 -27.64 10.71 -10.36
N PHE A 5 -27.01 9.82 -9.59
CA PHE A 5 -26.00 8.88 -10.09
C PHE A 5 -26.69 7.77 -10.90
N PRO A 6 -26.27 7.49 -12.13
CA PRO A 6 -26.86 6.41 -12.90
C PRO A 6 -26.18 5.08 -12.60
N ASN A 7 -26.99 4.09 -12.27
CA ASN A 7 -26.79 2.64 -12.53
C ASN A 7 -25.66 1.85 -11.84
N GLN A 8 -25.73 1.70 -10.51
CA GLN A 8 -25.06 0.57 -9.83
C GLN A 8 -25.67 -0.81 -10.22
N ASN A 9 -26.94 -0.87 -10.54
CA ASN A 9 -27.65 -2.12 -10.86
C ASN A 9 -27.38 -2.74 -12.25
N LEU A 10 -26.82 -1.98 -13.21
CA LEU A 10 -26.47 -2.55 -14.52
C LEU A 10 -25.13 -3.29 -14.50
N ASN A 11 -24.17 -2.79 -13.72
CA ASN A 11 -22.88 -3.46 -13.57
C ASN A 11 -23.00 -4.79 -12.84
N GLU A 12 -23.83 -4.89 -11.79
CA GLU A 12 -24.07 -6.16 -11.08
C GLU A 12 -24.73 -7.22 -11.96
N ARG A 13 -25.69 -6.85 -12.82
CA ARG A 13 -26.34 -7.79 -13.74
C ARG A 13 -25.45 -8.23 -14.90
N MET A 14 -24.54 -7.39 -15.38
CA MET A 14 -23.53 -7.78 -16.36
C MET A 14 -22.46 -8.70 -15.75
N PHE A 15 -22.09 -8.47 -14.51
CA PHE A 15 -21.15 -9.30 -13.73
C PHE A 15 -21.66 -10.75 -13.59
N HIS A 16 -22.93 -10.95 -13.24
CA HIS A 16 -23.51 -12.30 -13.11
C HIS A 16 -23.70 -13.05 -14.44
N LYS A 17 -23.70 -12.36 -15.57
CA LYS A 17 -23.96 -12.98 -16.89
C LYS A 17 -22.69 -13.43 -17.61
N ALA A 18 -21.52 -12.90 -17.24
CA ALA A 18 -20.22 -13.25 -17.81
C ALA A 18 -19.50 -14.41 -17.06
N MET A 19 -19.93 -14.71 -15.85
CA MET A 19 -19.33 -15.76 -15.02
C MET A 19 -20.08 -17.08 -15.22
N GLY A 20 -19.38 -18.06 -15.80
CA GLY A 20 -19.86 -19.44 -15.92
C GLY A 20 -20.28 -20.01 -14.56
N LYS A 21 -21.07 -21.10 -14.60
CA LYS A 21 -21.55 -21.81 -13.40
C LYS A 21 -20.43 -21.99 -12.37
N PRO A 22 -20.73 -21.91 -11.05
CA PRO A 22 -19.72 -22.07 -10.01
C PRO A 22 -18.96 -23.37 -10.26
N HIS A 23 -17.66 -23.25 -10.46
CA HIS A 23 -16.78 -24.40 -10.61
C HIS A 23 -16.83 -25.18 -9.30
N ASN A 24 -17.04 -26.51 -9.39
CA ASN A 24 -16.99 -27.41 -8.21
C ASN A 24 -15.53 -27.55 -7.75
N ARG A 25 -14.98 -26.45 -7.20
CA ARG A 25 -13.60 -26.38 -6.73
C ARG A 25 -13.43 -27.05 -5.37
N ARG A 26 -12.26 -27.65 -5.20
CA ARG A 26 -11.83 -28.12 -3.90
C ARG A 26 -11.73 -26.92 -2.95
N LEU A 27 -12.67 -26.84 -2.02
CA LEU A 27 -12.62 -25.88 -0.90
C LEU A 27 -11.69 -26.41 0.20
N GLY A 28 -11.33 -25.54 1.13
CA GLY A 28 -10.59 -25.93 2.32
C GLY A 28 -11.39 -26.85 3.23
N ARG A 29 -10.75 -27.29 4.29
CA ARG A 29 -11.36 -28.13 5.33
C ARG A 29 -11.53 -27.35 6.62
N TYR A 30 -12.51 -27.74 7.42
CA TYR A 30 -12.66 -27.21 8.77
C TYR A 30 -12.11 -28.18 9.79
N ILE A 31 -11.34 -27.67 10.74
CA ILE A 31 -10.90 -28.41 11.94
C ILE A 31 -11.66 -27.82 13.13
N VAL A 32 -12.30 -28.70 13.90
CA VAL A 32 -12.94 -28.29 15.14
C VAL A 32 -11.89 -28.29 16.25
N THR A 33 -11.74 -27.15 16.91
CA THR A 33 -10.82 -26.95 18.04
C THR A 33 -11.57 -26.38 19.23
N SER A 34 -11.03 -26.51 20.42
CA SER A 34 -11.55 -25.85 21.62
C SER A 34 -10.75 -24.58 21.90
N TYR A 35 -11.43 -23.50 22.31
CA TYR A 35 -10.83 -22.24 22.66
C TYR A 35 -11.28 -21.71 24.02
N GLY A 36 -10.33 -21.17 24.80
CA GLY A 36 -10.58 -20.55 26.09
C GLY A 36 -10.90 -21.52 27.22
N PRO A 37 -11.09 -21.00 28.45
CA PRO A 37 -11.33 -21.82 29.65
C PRO A 37 -12.63 -22.64 29.58
N GLU A 38 -13.64 -22.13 28.86
CA GLU A 38 -14.95 -22.78 28.70
C GLU A 38 -14.97 -23.81 27.56
N ALA A 39 -13.81 -24.09 26.95
CA ALA A 39 -13.65 -25.03 25.83
C ALA A 39 -14.66 -24.78 24.66
N GLU A 40 -14.87 -23.50 24.31
CA GLU A 40 -15.74 -23.12 23.19
C GLU A 40 -15.34 -23.87 21.92
N SER A 41 -16.30 -24.57 21.30
CA SER A 41 -16.07 -25.29 20.03
C SER A 41 -15.94 -24.28 18.89
N VAL A 42 -14.82 -24.30 18.19
CA VAL A 42 -14.46 -23.37 17.11
C VAL A 42 -14.15 -24.13 15.84
N ARG A 43 -14.74 -23.71 14.73
CA ARG A 43 -14.47 -24.26 13.40
C ARG A 43 -13.41 -23.41 12.69
N ALA A 44 -12.16 -23.85 12.74
CA ALA A 44 -11.05 -23.20 12.07
C ALA A 44 -10.91 -23.69 10.62
N PHE A 45 -10.76 -22.77 9.68
CA PHE A 45 -10.67 -23.08 8.25
C PHE A 45 -9.21 -23.28 7.83
N VAL A 46 -8.90 -24.41 7.21
CA VAL A 46 -7.60 -24.71 6.61
C VAL A 46 -7.74 -24.62 5.10
N PRO A 47 -7.11 -23.59 4.45
CA PRO A 47 -7.21 -23.44 3.00
C PRO A 47 -6.50 -24.59 2.27
N PRO A 48 -6.97 -25.01 1.08
CA PRO A 48 -6.27 -25.99 0.26
C PRO A 48 -4.97 -25.37 -0.27
N PRO A 49 -3.94 -26.18 -0.58
CA PRO A 49 -2.75 -25.67 -1.24
C PRO A 49 -3.07 -25.07 -2.60
N LEU A 50 -2.28 -24.08 -3.01
CA LEU A 50 -2.31 -23.53 -4.36
C LEU A 50 -1.57 -24.45 -5.36
N PRO A 51 -1.96 -24.46 -6.66
CA PRO A 51 -3.06 -23.70 -7.27
C PRO A 51 -4.43 -24.28 -6.93
N PRO A 52 -5.53 -23.51 -7.14
CA PRO A 52 -6.89 -24.03 -7.00
C PRO A 52 -7.14 -25.24 -7.93
N ILE A 53 -7.96 -26.18 -7.49
CA ILE A 53 -8.36 -27.36 -8.29
C ILE A 53 -9.89 -27.37 -8.39
N PRO A 54 -10.46 -27.31 -9.60
CA PRO A 54 -9.82 -27.05 -10.89
C PRO A 54 -9.13 -25.69 -10.97
N PRO A 55 -8.16 -25.53 -11.90
CA PRO A 55 -7.43 -24.27 -12.07
C PRO A 55 -8.35 -23.08 -12.34
N VAL A 56 -7.86 -21.87 -12.05
CA VAL A 56 -8.58 -20.64 -12.39
C VAL A 56 -8.73 -20.51 -13.90
N SER A 57 -9.92 -20.09 -14.34
CA SER A 57 -10.15 -19.76 -15.74
C SER A 57 -9.79 -18.31 -16.00
N LEU A 58 -8.91 -18.09 -16.97
CA LEU A 58 -8.58 -16.74 -17.45
C LEU A 58 -9.48 -16.31 -18.62
N ASN A 59 -10.44 -17.15 -19.03
CA ASN A 59 -11.42 -16.79 -20.05
C ASN A 59 -12.24 -15.58 -19.57
N GLY A 60 -12.31 -14.55 -20.43
CA GLY A 60 -12.95 -13.28 -20.09
C GLY A 60 -12.07 -12.27 -19.35
N LEU A 61 -10.92 -12.67 -18.82
CA LEU A 61 -9.96 -11.78 -18.14
C LEU A 61 -8.79 -11.35 -19.04
N GLN A 62 -8.64 -11.91 -20.25
CA GLN A 62 -7.50 -11.64 -21.13
C GLN A 62 -7.38 -10.16 -21.48
N VAL A 63 -8.48 -9.52 -21.88
CA VAL A 63 -8.50 -8.10 -22.25
C VAL A 63 -8.12 -7.23 -21.05
N LEU A 64 -8.67 -7.53 -19.87
CA LEU A 64 -8.36 -6.79 -18.65
C LEU A 64 -6.89 -6.99 -18.23
N MET A 65 -6.38 -8.20 -18.33
CA MET A 65 -4.98 -8.52 -18.04
C MET A 65 -4.02 -7.79 -18.99
N GLU A 66 -4.36 -7.73 -20.29
CA GLU A 66 -3.61 -6.96 -21.27
C GLU A 66 -3.62 -5.46 -20.92
N GLN A 67 -4.79 -4.89 -20.58
CA GLN A 67 -4.90 -3.50 -20.14
C GLN A 67 -4.09 -3.22 -18.87
N ALA A 68 -4.11 -4.12 -17.90
CA ALA A 68 -3.31 -4.01 -16.67
C ALA A 68 -1.80 -4.00 -16.98
N ASN A 69 -1.33 -4.93 -17.83
CA ASN A 69 0.06 -4.99 -18.25
C ASN A 69 0.48 -3.74 -19.06
N GLN A 70 -0.38 -3.22 -19.93
CA GLN A 70 -0.12 -1.96 -20.65
C GLN A 70 -0.02 -0.76 -19.70
N ALA A 71 -0.88 -0.69 -18.70
CA ALA A 71 -0.82 0.35 -17.66
C ALA A 71 0.49 0.28 -16.86
N LEU A 72 0.91 -0.93 -16.47
CA LEU A 72 2.19 -1.17 -15.81
C LEU A 72 3.38 -0.75 -16.68
N GLY A 73 3.39 -1.12 -17.96
CA GLY A 73 4.46 -0.72 -18.89
C GLY A 73 4.54 0.80 -19.08
N ARG A 74 3.38 1.50 -19.11
CA ARG A 74 3.37 2.98 -19.13
C ARG A 74 3.92 3.58 -17.84
N LEU A 75 3.56 3.02 -16.69
CA LEU A 75 4.09 3.46 -15.39
C LEU A 75 5.60 3.27 -15.33
N ASP A 76 6.10 2.11 -15.74
CA ASP A 76 7.53 1.80 -15.75
C ASP A 76 8.30 2.77 -16.67
N GLY A 77 7.87 2.96 -17.90
CA GLY A 77 8.50 3.89 -18.85
C GLY A 77 8.52 5.34 -18.34
N LEU A 78 7.44 5.80 -17.69
CA LEU A 78 7.38 7.13 -17.08
C LEU A 78 8.33 7.24 -15.88
N SER A 79 8.42 6.21 -15.04
CA SER A 79 9.30 6.22 -13.87
C SER A 79 10.77 6.37 -14.24
N LEU A 80 11.18 5.75 -15.34
CA LEU A 80 12.55 5.85 -15.87
C LEU A 80 12.84 7.24 -16.48
N SER A 81 11.82 7.95 -16.94
CA SER A 81 11.94 9.29 -17.54
C SER A 81 11.87 10.43 -16.52
N LEU A 82 11.61 10.15 -15.25
CA LEU A 82 11.59 11.16 -14.19
C LEU A 82 13.00 11.73 -13.97
N PRO A 83 13.16 13.06 -13.73
CA PRO A 83 14.45 13.66 -13.40
C PRO A 83 15.09 13.06 -12.14
N ASP A 84 14.28 12.64 -11.19
CA ASP A 84 14.69 11.94 -9.96
C ASP A 84 13.67 10.82 -9.64
N PRO A 85 13.88 9.61 -10.21
CA PRO A 85 13.02 8.46 -9.90
C PRO A 85 13.02 8.06 -8.43
N SER A 86 14.14 8.27 -7.73
CA SER A 86 14.28 7.91 -6.31
C SER A 86 13.39 8.75 -5.43
N LEU A 87 13.19 10.00 -5.80
CA LEU A 87 12.32 10.93 -5.11
C LEU A 87 10.84 10.56 -5.26
N PHE A 88 10.42 10.21 -6.47
CA PHE A 88 9.06 9.73 -6.71
C PHE A 88 8.79 8.45 -5.91
N LEU A 89 9.74 7.50 -5.95
CA LEU A 89 9.66 6.27 -5.16
C LEU A 89 9.58 6.57 -3.65
N TYR A 90 10.36 7.53 -3.16
CA TYR A 90 10.35 7.94 -1.76
C TYR A 90 8.96 8.36 -1.27
N PHE A 91 8.26 9.24 -2.01
CA PHE A 91 6.94 9.71 -1.64
C PHE A 91 5.87 8.64 -1.89
N TYR A 92 5.99 7.90 -2.98
CA TYR A 92 5.02 6.89 -3.36
C TYR A 92 5.01 5.72 -2.36
N LEU A 93 6.19 5.33 -1.85
CA LEU A 93 6.31 4.35 -0.77
C LEU A 93 5.66 4.84 0.54
N ARG A 94 5.81 6.12 0.86
CA ARG A 94 5.17 6.70 2.06
C ARG A 94 3.66 6.77 1.93
N LYS A 95 3.19 7.09 0.75
CA LYS A 95 1.76 7.04 0.42
C LYS A 95 1.19 5.64 0.65
N GLU A 96 1.89 4.62 0.17
CA GLU A 96 1.49 3.23 0.41
C GLU A 96 1.49 2.87 1.89
N ALA A 97 2.51 3.27 2.65
CA ALA A 97 2.58 3.01 4.10
C ALA A 97 1.37 3.58 4.84
N VAL A 98 1.02 4.84 4.54
CA VAL A 98 -0.17 5.51 5.10
C VAL A 98 -1.45 4.77 4.71
N LEU A 99 -1.66 4.52 3.41
CA LEU A 99 -2.88 3.88 2.90
C LEU A 99 -3.04 2.45 3.42
N SER A 100 -1.97 1.67 3.44
CA SER A 100 -1.98 0.30 3.99
C SER A 100 -2.32 0.30 5.47
N SER A 101 -1.78 1.23 6.25
CA SER A 101 -2.08 1.36 7.68
C SER A 101 -3.50 1.89 7.93
N GLN A 102 -4.03 2.79 7.08
CA GLN A 102 -5.42 3.26 7.16
C GLN A 102 -6.45 2.15 6.93
N ILE A 103 -6.16 1.13 6.13
CA ILE A 103 -7.03 -0.06 6.00
C ILE A 103 -7.18 -0.75 7.37
N GLU A 104 -6.13 -0.75 8.18
CA GLU A 104 -6.10 -1.33 9.53
C GLU A 104 -6.58 -0.35 10.64
N GLY A 105 -6.92 0.90 10.27
CA GLY A 105 -7.58 1.86 11.15
C GLY A 105 -6.73 3.01 11.68
N THR A 106 -5.52 3.24 11.16
CA THR A 106 -4.77 4.48 11.47
C THR A 106 -5.47 5.71 10.91
N GLN A 107 -5.22 6.88 11.52
CA GLN A 107 -5.92 8.14 11.23
C GLN A 107 -4.98 9.24 10.71
N SER A 108 -3.74 8.92 10.34
CA SER A 108 -2.79 9.86 9.78
C SER A 108 -2.98 10.03 8.27
N SER A 109 -2.70 11.23 7.74
CA SER A 109 -2.58 11.50 6.31
C SER A 109 -1.11 11.51 5.88
N LEU A 110 -0.84 11.45 4.57
CA LEU A 110 0.53 11.59 4.07
C LEU A 110 1.15 12.97 4.45
N SER A 111 0.35 14.04 4.45
CA SER A 111 0.80 15.36 4.90
C SER A 111 1.27 15.34 6.34
N ASP A 112 0.51 14.67 7.22
CA ASP A 112 0.84 14.54 8.64
C ASP A 112 2.11 13.72 8.82
N PHE A 113 2.26 12.65 8.08
CA PHE A 113 3.45 11.80 8.11
C PHE A 113 4.71 12.56 7.64
N LEU A 114 4.63 13.31 6.55
CA LEU A 114 5.74 14.12 6.05
C LEU A 114 6.11 15.26 7.03
N LEU A 115 5.12 15.82 7.71
CA LEU A 115 5.35 16.83 8.74
C LEU A 115 6.03 16.20 9.97
N PHE A 116 5.59 15.03 10.40
CA PHE A 116 6.20 14.30 11.50
C PHE A 116 7.68 13.96 11.25
N GLU A 117 8.04 13.49 10.07
CA GLU A 117 9.44 13.20 9.69
C GLU A 117 10.33 14.47 9.78
N ASN A 118 9.77 15.65 9.57
CA ASN A 118 10.52 16.91 9.57
C ASN A 118 10.56 17.63 10.92
N GLU A 119 9.52 17.58 11.73
CA GLU A 119 9.36 18.43 12.91
C GLU A 119 9.06 17.70 14.22
N GLY A 120 8.73 16.39 14.17
CA GLY A 120 8.14 15.73 15.32
C GLY A 120 6.64 16.02 15.44
N SER A 121 5.94 15.25 16.26
CA SER A 121 4.50 15.12 16.26
C SER A 121 3.72 16.36 16.66
N PRO A 122 2.76 16.86 15.86
CA PRO A 122 1.72 17.75 16.33
C PRO A 122 0.37 17.04 16.40
N GLY A 123 -0.02 16.54 17.57
CA GLY A 123 -1.41 16.23 17.87
C GLY A 123 -2.02 14.95 17.29
N ILE A 124 -1.29 14.14 16.56
CA ILE A 124 -1.70 12.82 16.07
C ILE A 124 -1.02 11.73 16.93
N PRO A 125 -1.67 10.55 17.14
CA PRO A 125 -1.07 9.46 17.87
C PRO A 125 0.31 9.09 17.31
N THR A 126 1.34 9.13 18.15
CA THR A 126 2.72 8.80 17.77
C THR A 126 2.86 7.36 17.27
N ASP A 127 1.95 6.48 17.64
CA ASP A 127 1.95 5.08 17.24
C ASP A 127 1.56 4.90 15.78
N ASP A 128 0.63 5.70 15.23
CA ASP A 128 0.29 5.67 13.81
C ASP A 128 1.51 5.95 12.93
N PHE A 129 2.29 6.99 13.27
CA PHE A 129 3.54 7.30 12.54
C PHE A 129 4.63 6.23 12.70
N ARG A 130 4.69 5.58 13.86
CA ARG A 130 5.61 4.46 14.07
C ARG A 130 5.26 3.27 13.18
N GLU A 131 3.97 2.96 13.04
CA GLU A 131 3.50 1.91 12.14
C GLU A 131 3.87 2.20 10.68
N GLU A 132 3.71 3.45 10.24
CA GLU A 132 4.06 3.88 8.88
C GLU A 132 5.58 3.84 8.63
N LEU A 133 6.40 4.29 9.59
CA LEU A 133 7.86 4.18 9.51
C LEU A 133 8.32 2.72 9.47
N ASN A 134 7.72 1.85 10.29
CA ASN A 134 8.00 0.43 10.29
C ASN A 134 7.62 -0.21 8.94
N TYR A 135 6.50 0.19 8.35
CA TYR A 135 6.09 -0.28 7.03
C TYR A 135 7.11 0.10 5.94
N VAL A 136 7.57 1.36 5.94
CA VAL A 136 8.62 1.83 5.03
C VAL A 136 9.92 1.06 5.24
N ALA A 137 10.31 0.81 6.50
CA ALA A 137 11.51 0.03 6.82
C ALA A 137 11.38 -1.43 6.37
N ALA A 138 10.23 -2.07 6.60
CA ALA A 138 9.93 -3.44 6.20
C ALA A 138 9.94 -3.60 4.67
N MET A 139 9.35 -2.66 3.93
CA MET A 139 9.37 -2.62 2.48
C MET A 139 10.81 -2.51 1.95
N ASN A 140 11.58 -1.55 2.44
CA ASN A 140 12.96 -1.35 2.00
C ASN A 140 13.83 -2.57 2.29
N HIS A 141 13.70 -3.19 3.47
CA HIS A 141 14.41 -4.40 3.82
C HIS A 141 14.09 -5.55 2.86
N GLY A 142 12.80 -5.81 2.60
CA GLY A 142 12.36 -6.85 1.68
C GLY A 142 12.90 -6.63 0.26
N LEU A 143 12.77 -5.42 -0.28
CA LEU A 143 13.28 -5.08 -1.61
C LEU A 143 14.82 -5.21 -1.70
N GLN A 144 15.55 -4.83 -0.65
CA GLN A 144 17.00 -5.00 -0.59
C GLN A 144 17.40 -6.48 -0.60
N LYS A 145 16.72 -7.32 0.18
CA LYS A 145 16.94 -8.78 0.21
C LYS A 145 16.70 -9.41 -1.16
N LEU A 146 15.58 -9.06 -1.81
CA LEU A 146 15.22 -9.56 -3.13
C LEU A 146 16.25 -9.15 -4.21
N ARG A 147 16.72 -7.90 -4.21
CA ARG A 147 17.80 -7.44 -5.09
C ARG A 147 19.10 -8.18 -4.85
N GLY A 148 19.38 -8.61 -3.63
CA GLY A 148 20.49 -9.46 -3.25
C GLY A 148 20.31 -10.96 -3.61
N GLY A 149 19.23 -11.32 -4.32
CA GLY A 149 18.93 -12.70 -4.71
C GLY A 149 18.32 -13.56 -3.59
N PHE A 150 17.95 -12.97 -2.45
CA PHE A 150 17.29 -13.74 -1.39
C PHE A 150 15.83 -14.07 -1.79
N PRO A 151 15.38 -15.33 -1.70
CA PRO A 151 14.05 -15.72 -2.13
C PRO A 151 12.94 -15.23 -1.20
N ILE A 152 11.71 -15.09 -1.72
CA ILE A 152 10.51 -14.92 -0.89
C ILE A 152 10.25 -16.23 -0.16
N SER A 153 10.64 -16.29 1.11
CA SER A 153 10.59 -17.49 1.95
C SER A 153 9.89 -17.19 3.28
N SER A 154 9.51 -18.23 3.99
CA SER A 154 8.99 -18.12 5.36
C SER A 154 9.94 -17.36 6.29
N ARG A 155 11.25 -17.50 6.08
CA ARG A 155 12.26 -16.72 6.80
C ARG A 155 12.17 -15.22 6.47
N LEU A 156 12.12 -14.84 5.18
CA LEU A 156 11.98 -13.44 4.79
C LEU A 156 10.66 -12.84 5.28
N ILE A 157 9.57 -13.59 5.20
CA ILE A 157 8.24 -13.20 5.71
C ILE A 157 8.32 -12.87 7.20
N ARG A 158 9.02 -13.68 8.00
CA ARG A 158 9.20 -13.45 9.44
C ARG A 158 10.12 -12.25 9.73
N GLU A 159 11.24 -12.09 9.01
CA GLU A 159 12.12 -10.93 9.11
C GLU A 159 11.37 -9.60 8.80
N ILE A 160 10.54 -9.60 7.75
CA ILE A 160 9.70 -8.44 7.38
C ILE A 160 8.65 -8.14 8.45
N HIS A 161 8.01 -9.18 8.98
CA HIS A 161 7.01 -9.02 10.05
C HIS A 161 7.63 -8.46 11.34
N GLU A 162 8.83 -8.91 11.70
CA GLU A 162 9.56 -8.39 12.86
C GLU A 162 9.79 -6.88 12.74
N ILE A 163 10.24 -6.41 11.58
CA ILE A 163 10.44 -4.99 11.31
C ILE A 163 9.11 -4.23 11.31
N LEU A 164 8.08 -4.81 10.70
CA LEU A 164 6.75 -4.20 10.58
C LEU A 164 6.10 -3.90 11.93
N LEU A 165 6.36 -4.74 12.93
CA LEU A 165 5.83 -4.60 14.29
C LEU A 165 6.89 -4.21 15.32
N ALA A 166 8.05 -3.68 14.90
CA ALA A 166 9.16 -3.36 15.81
C ALA A 166 8.79 -2.34 16.89
N LYS A 167 7.87 -1.40 16.59
CA LYS A 167 7.43 -0.35 17.51
C LYS A 167 5.96 0.00 17.26
N GLY A 168 5.28 0.56 18.26
CA GLY A 168 3.88 0.97 18.16
C GLY A 168 2.90 -0.16 18.43
N ARG A 169 1.68 -0.04 17.90
CA ARG A 169 0.63 -1.03 18.07
C ARG A 169 1.08 -2.39 17.49
N GLY A 170 0.83 -3.46 18.23
CA GLY A 170 1.21 -4.81 17.81
C GLY A 170 2.64 -5.23 18.20
N SER A 171 3.50 -4.33 18.74
CA SER A 171 4.87 -4.68 19.10
C SER A 171 4.97 -5.76 20.22
N GLY A 172 3.93 -5.95 21.01
CA GLY A 172 3.82 -7.05 21.98
C GLY A 172 3.24 -8.36 21.42
N MET A 173 2.90 -8.39 20.11
CA MET A 173 2.25 -9.54 19.45
C MET A 173 3.24 -10.47 18.75
N GLN A 174 4.36 -10.77 19.42
CA GLN A 174 5.40 -11.70 18.96
C GLN A 174 5.91 -11.38 17.54
N PRO A 175 6.52 -10.19 17.30
CA PRO A 175 7.05 -9.82 15.99
C PRO A 175 8.02 -10.90 15.44
N GLY A 176 7.84 -11.26 14.19
CA GLY A 176 8.67 -12.28 13.52
C GLY A 176 8.29 -13.74 13.82
N GLU A 177 7.37 -14.01 14.75
CA GLU A 177 7.01 -15.37 15.11
C GLU A 177 5.60 -15.74 14.61
N PHE A 178 5.47 -16.93 13.99
CA PHE A 178 4.16 -17.48 13.69
C PHE A 178 3.39 -17.74 14.99
N ARG A 179 2.10 -17.42 14.95
CA ARG A 179 1.24 -17.57 16.13
C ARG A 179 1.18 -19.00 16.66
N THR A 180 1.23 -19.11 17.95
CA THR A 180 1.05 -20.37 18.70
C THR A 180 -0.34 -20.48 19.34
N SER A 181 -1.15 -19.42 19.22
CA SER A 181 -2.54 -19.39 19.68
C SER A 181 -3.50 -19.15 18.51
N GLN A 182 -4.78 -19.49 18.73
CA GLN A 182 -5.83 -19.23 17.76
C GLN A 182 -6.13 -17.73 17.70
N ASN A 183 -6.16 -17.16 16.51
CA ASN A 183 -6.67 -15.83 16.24
C ASN A 183 -7.95 -15.91 15.38
N TRP A 184 -8.60 -14.77 15.17
CA TRP A 184 -9.82 -14.69 14.37
C TRP A 184 -9.97 -13.28 13.79
N ILE A 185 -10.85 -13.13 12.79
CA ILE A 185 -11.13 -11.88 12.12
C ILE A 185 -12.60 -11.50 12.33
N GLY A 186 -12.81 -10.30 12.87
CA GLY A 186 -14.13 -9.80 13.27
C GLY A 186 -14.69 -10.49 14.52
N GLY A 187 -15.77 -9.95 15.05
CA GLY A 187 -16.35 -10.46 16.29
C GLY A 187 -15.48 -10.16 17.52
N THR A 188 -15.94 -10.65 18.67
CA THR A 188 -15.25 -10.49 19.97
C THR A 188 -14.57 -11.77 20.46
N ARG A 189 -14.89 -12.92 19.85
CA ARG A 189 -14.35 -14.25 20.15
C ARG A 189 -14.46 -15.15 18.92
N PRO A 190 -13.74 -16.28 18.87
CA PRO A 190 -13.76 -17.16 17.70
C PRO A 190 -15.16 -17.66 17.32
N GLY A 191 -16.03 -17.92 18.29
CA GLY A 191 -17.39 -18.44 18.03
C GLY A 191 -18.34 -17.46 17.37
N ASN A 192 -18.07 -16.15 17.42
CA ASN A 192 -18.84 -15.12 16.71
C ASN A 192 -17.99 -14.35 15.67
N ALA A 193 -16.84 -14.90 15.31
CA ALA A 193 -15.96 -14.32 14.33
C ALA A 193 -16.51 -14.45 12.89
N HIS A 194 -16.17 -13.49 12.03
CA HIS A 194 -16.47 -13.58 10.62
C HIS A 194 -15.61 -14.64 9.93
N TYR A 195 -14.40 -14.82 10.42
CA TYR A 195 -13.47 -15.80 9.89
C TYR A 195 -12.52 -16.32 10.99
N VAL A 196 -12.32 -17.64 11.03
CA VAL A 196 -11.34 -18.28 11.91
C VAL A 196 -10.32 -19.00 11.03
N PRO A 197 -9.07 -18.51 10.97
CA PRO A 197 -8.01 -19.09 10.16
C PRO A 197 -7.53 -20.43 10.76
N PRO A 198 -6.58 -21.13 10.08
CA PRO A 198 -6.10 -22.44 10.51
C PRO A 198 -5.71 -22.51 11.98
N PRO A 199 -5.85 -23.67 12.63
CA PRO A 199 -5.29 -23.85 13.97
C PRO A 199 -3.78 -23.62 13.97
N PRO A 200 -3.17 -23.21 15.09
CA PRO A 200 -1.73 -22.90 15.15
C PRO A 200 -0.83 -24.03 14.61
N GLY A 201 -1.17 -25.28 14.88
CA GLY A 201 -0.42 -26.46 14.42
C GLY A 201 -0.40 -26.63 12.88
N GLU A 202 -1.32 -26.02 12.15
CA GLU A 202 -1.40 -26.09 10.68
C GLU A 202 -0.69 -24.90 9.98
N VAL A 203 -0.34 -23.84 10.72
CA VAL A 203 0.21 -22.60 10.13
C VAL A 203 1.50 -22.85 9.39
N ALA A 204 2.45 -23.57 9.99
CA ALA A 204 3.75 -23.85 9.38
C ALA A 204 3.60 -24.67 8.09
N ASN A 205 2.70 -25.66 8.07
CA ASN A 205 2.43 -26.47 6.89
C ASN A 205 1.80 -25.61 5.76
N CYS A 206 0.81 -24.77 6.10
CA CYS A 206 0.16 -23.89 5.13
C CYS A 206 1.15 -22.87 4.52
N ILE A 207 2.03 -22.29 5.33
CA ILE A 207 3.07 -21.35 4.85
C ILE A 207 4.12 -22.08 4.02
N GLY A 208 4.53 -23.31 4.40
CA GLY A 208 5.44 -24.12 3.62
C GLY A 208 4.87 -24.47 2.22
N ASP A 209 3.59 -24.78 2.15
CA ASP A 209 2.93 -25.05 0.86
C ASP A 209 2.77 -23.76 0.03
N LEU A 210 2.52 -22.61 0.66
CA LEU A 210 2.52 -21.31 -0.01
C LEU A 210 3.90 -20.96 -0.58
N GLU A 211 4.96 -21.18 0.18
CA GLU A 211 6.35 -20.98 -0.26
C GLU A 211 6.70 -21.87 -1.46
N LYS A 212 6.33 -23.16 -1.44
CA LYS A 212 6.50 -24.07 -2.59
C LYS A 212 5.78 -23.52 -3.84
N PHE A 213 4.55 -23.02 -3.69
CA PHE A 213 3.80 -22.44 -4.81
C PHE A 213 4.47 -21.16 -5.33
N ILE A 214 4.97 -20.29 -4.46
CA ILE A 214 5.71 -19.08 -4.85
C ILE A 214 6.90 -19.42 -5.73
N HIS A 215 7.64 -20.50 -5.43
CA HIS A 215 8.83 -20.91 -6.17
C HIS A 215 8.58 -21.88 -7.31
N ALA A 216 7.36 -22.45 -7.41
CA ALA A 216 7.03 -23.35 -8.51
C ALA A 216 7.11 -22.62 -9.86
N GLU A 217 7.82 -23.20 -10.81
CA GLU A 217 7.82 -22.74 -12.20
C GLU A 217 6.46 -23.06 -12.82
N ARG A 218 5.73 -22.03 -13.18
CA ARG A 218 4.37 -22.10 -13.74
C ARG A 218 4.29 -21.13 -14.91
N PRO A 219 4.85 -21.51 -16.10
CA PRO A 219 4.81 -20.66 -17.29
C PRO A 219 3.39 -20.43 -17.81
N ASP A 220 2.46 -21.32 -17.44
CA ASP A 220 1.02 -21.21 -17.73
C ASP A 220 0.29 -20.18 -16.86
N LEU A 221 0.91 -19.68 -15.81
CA LEU A 221 0.29 -18.77 -14.84
C LEU A 221 0.95 -17.38 -14.86
N PRO A 222 0.27 -16.35 -15.41
CA PRO A 222 0.81 -14.98 -15.41
C PRO A 222 1.15 -14.50 -14.00
N LEU A 223 2.23 -13.72 -13.86
CA LEU A 223 2.73 -13.30 -12.56
C LEU A 223 1.72 -12.48 -11.76
N LEU A 224 0.93 -11.60 -12.43
CA LEU A 224 -0.15 -10.85 -11.76
C LEU A 224 -1.18 -11.79 -11.13
N VAL A 225 -1.55 -12.86 -11.86
CA VAL A 225 -2.47 -13.87 -11.35
C VAL A 225 -1.84 -14.61 -10.18
N LYS A 226 -0.57 -15.02 -10.30
CA LYS A 226 0.16 -15.69 -9.22
C LYS A 226 0.22 -14.83 -7.95
N ALA A 227 0.52 -13.53 -8.07
CA ALA A 227 0.54 -12.60 -6.95
C ALA A 227 -0.84 -12.45 -6.29
N ALA A 228 -1.90 -12.39 -7.11
CA ALA A 228 -3.28 -12.34 -6.61
C ALA A 228 -3.66 -13.59 -5.81
N LEU A 229 -3.27 -14.78 -6.28
CA LEU A 229 -3.53 -16.05 -5.58
C LEU A 229 -2.75 -16.13 -4.26
N VAL A 230 -1.46 -15.75 -4.28
CA VAL A 230 -0.59 -15.72 -3.09
C VAL A 230 -1.16 -14.81 -2.03
N HIS A 231 -1.65 -13.63 -2.40
CA HIS A 231 -2.25 -12.68 -1.47
C HIS A 231 -3.45 -13.28 -0.73
N VAL A 232 -4.44 -13.84 -1.45
CA VAL A 232 -5.61 -14.47 -0.82
C VAL A 232 -5.22 -15.65 0.06
N GLN A 233 -4.26 -16.46 -0.38
CA GLN A 233 -3.79 -17.60 0.39
C GLN A 233 -3.14 -17.15 1.70
N PHE A 234 -2.27 -16.12 1.65
CA PHE A 234 -1.64 -15.56 2.83
C PHE A 234 -2.68 -14.98 3.81
N GLU A 235 -3.63 -14.19 3.31
CA GLU A 235 -4.74 -13.66 4.10
C GLU A 235 -5.64 -14.76 4.69
N SER A 236 -5.73 -15.92 4.02
CA SER A 236 -6.50 -17.06 4.54
C SER A 236 -5.74 -17.84 5.59
N ILE A 237 -4.41 -17.96 5.49
CA ILE A 237 -3.58 -18.60 6.51
C ILE A 237 -3.48 -17.71 7.76
N HIS A 238 -3.35 -16.42 7.59
CA HIS A 238 -3.29 -15.43 8.68
C HIS A 238 -2.28 -15.82 9.76
N PRO A 239 -0.98 -15.95 9.40
CA PRO A 239 -0.01 -16.70 10.20
C PRO A 239 0.47 -16.00 11.48
N PHE A 240 0.19 -14.72 11.66
CA PHE A 240 0.65 -13.90 12.78
C PHE A 240 -0.51 -13.45 13.66
N LEU A 241 -0.21 -12.97 14.86
CA LEU A 241 -1.23 -12.44 15.79
C LEU A 241 -1.76 -11.07 15.33
N ASP A 242 -0.90 -10.24 14.71
CA ASP A 242 -1.22 -8.92 14.13
C ASP A 242 -0.38 -8.70 12.87
N GLY A 243 -0.66 -7.65 12.09
CA GLY A 243 0.15 -7.23 10.93
C GLY A 243 -0.03 -8.05 9.65
N ASN A 244 -0.90 -9.06 9.64
CA ASN A 244 -1.08 -9.93 8.46
C ASN A 244 -1.51 -9.14 7.23
N GLY A 245 -2.50 -8.26 7.32
CA GLY A 245 -3.00 -7.49 6.18
C GLY A 245 -1.92 -6.59 5.58
N ARG A 246 -1.14 -5.89 6.41
CA ARG A 246 0.00 -5.06 5.94
C ARG A 246 1.05 -5.91 5.23
N LEU A 247 1.40 -7.05 5.81
CA LEU A 247 2.37 -7.97 5.22
C LEU A 247 1.84 -8.65 3.94
N GLY A 248 0.56 -9.03 3.90
CA GLY A 248 -0.08 -9.58 2.71
C GLY A 248 -0.04 -8.61 1.52
N ARG A 249 -0.22 -7.31 1.76
CA ARG A 249 -0.08 -6.26 0.73
C ARG A 249 1.39 -6.05 0.31
N LEU A 250 2.33 -6.12 1.27
CA LEU A 250 3.77 -6.11 0.95
C LEU A 250 4.18 -7.29 0.05
N LEU A 251 3.62 -8.49 0.28
CA LEU A 251 3.91 -9.67 -0.53
C LEU A 251 3.52 -9.48 -2.01
N ILE A 252 2.45 -8.75 -2.32
CA ILE A 252 2.12 -8.42 -3.72
C ILE A 252 3.29 -7.65 -4.36
N THR A 253 3.76 -6.60 -3.71
CA THR A 253 4.88 -5.79 -4.20
C THR A 253 6.15 -6.63 -4.35
N PHE A 254 6.46 -7.50 -3.40
CA PHE A 254 7.63 -8.37 -3.45
C PHE A 254 7.55 -9.40 -4.58
N MET A 255 6.38 -9.97 -4.82
CA MET A 255 6.14 -10.88 -5.94
C MET A 255 6.41 -10.20 -7.29
N LEU A 256 5.92 -8.97 -7.47
CA LEU A 256 6.11 -8.21 -8.70
C LEU A 256 7.57 -7.74 -8.87
N ALA A 257 8.22 -7.36 -7.78
CA ALA A 257 9.64 -6.98 -7.79
C ALA A 257 10.54 -8.18 -8.11
N ALA A 258 10.31 -9.34 -7.49
CA ALA A 258 11.05 -10.57 -7.77
C ALA A 258 10.88 -11.05 -9.22
N GLY A 259 9.71 -10.81 -9.81
CA GLY A 259 9.40 -11.14 -11.20
C GLY A 259 9.80 -10.09 -12.22
N ASN A 260 10.49 -9.01 -11.81
CA ASN A 260 10.95 -7.92 -12.67
C ASN A 260 9.86 -7.32 -13.58
N VAL A 261 8.62 -7.21 -13.07
CA VAL A 261 7.50 -6.61 -13.81
C VAL A 261 7.68 -5.10 -13.99
N LEU A 262 8.33 -4.48 -13.02
CA LEU A 262 8.63 -3.05 -13.00
C LEU A 262 10.10 -2.85 -12.63
N SER A 263 10.77 -1.91 -13.29
CA SER A 263 12.15 -1.49 -12.96
C SER A 263 12.26 -0.88 -11.56
N GLN A 264 11.16 -0.27 -11.10
CA GLN A 264 11.00 0.25 -9.73
C GLN A 264 9.69 -0.29 -9.13
N PRO A 265 9.64 -0.60 -7.83
CA PRO A 265 8.43 -1.12 -7.18
C PRO A 265 7.39 0.00 -6.98
N LEU A 266 6.72 0.39 -8.05
CA LEU A 266 5.77 1.52 -8.08
C LEU A 266 4.30 1.09 -8.14
N LEU A 267 3.98 -0.18 -8.00
CA LEU A 267 2.59 -0.63 -7.92
C LEU A 267 2.22 -0.91 -6.46
N TYR A 268 1.39 -0.06 -5.89
CA TYR A 268 0.88 -0.17 -4.53
C TYR A 268 -0.64 -0.16 -4.53
N LEU A 269 -1.25 -1.29 -4.23
CA LEU A 269 -2.68 -1.48 -4.38
C LEU A 269 -3.52 -0.93 -3.21
N SER A 270 -2.90 -0.43 -2.13
CA SER A 270 -3.64 -0.06 -0.93
C SER A 270 -4.65 1.04 -1.14
N LEU A 271 -4.44 1.96 -2.09
CA LEU A 271 -5.45 2.97 -2.44
C LEU A 271 -6.73 2.31 -2.96
N TYR A 272 -6.59 1.40 -3.93
CA TYR A 272 -7.73 0.69 -4.51
C TYR A 272 -8.44 -0.19 -3.47
N LEU A 273 -7.66 -0.96 -2.70
CA LEU A 273 -8.20 -1.84 -1.65
C LEU A 273 -8.90 -1.06 -0.54
N LYS A 274 -8.40 0.13 -0.16
CA LYS A 274 -9.04 1.03 0.80
C LYS A 274 -10.37 1.57 0.25
N THR A 275 -10.35 2.09 -0.98
CA THR A 275 -11.53 2.66 -1.64
C THR A 275 -12.64 1.61 -1.80
N HIS A 276 -12.28 0.37 -2.08
CA HIS A 276 -13.21 -0.75 -2.26
C HIS A 276 -13.18 -1.75 -1.09
N ARG A 277 -12.99 -1.25 0.14
CA ARG A 277 -12.71 -2.08 1.32
C ARG A 277 -13.76 -3.16 1.57
N SER A 278 -15.03 -2.84 1.48
CA SER A 278 -16.11 -3.81 1.70
C SER A 278 -16.08 -4.93 0.67
N GLN A 279 -15.91 -4.60 -0.62
CA GLN A 279 -15.82 -5.56 -1.71
C GLN A 279 -14.55 -6.43 -1.58
N TYR A 280 -13.42 -5.85 -1.18
CA TYR A 280 -12.17 -6.56 -0.93
C TYR A 280 -12.37 -7.69 0.10
N TYR A 281 -12.92 -7.39 1.27
CA TYR A 281 -13.14 -8.41 2.30
C TYR A 281 -14.21 -9.43 1.91
N GLU A 282 -15.26 -9.01 1.20
CA GLU A 282 -16.28 -9.90 0.66
C GLU A 282 -15.67 -10.91 -0.32
N LEU A 283 -14.85 -10.46 -1.27
CA LEU A 283 -14.19 -11.33 -2.25
C LEU A 283 -13.21 -12.31 -1.59
N LEU A 284 -12.44 -11.90 -0.59
CA LEU A 284 -11.62 -12.82 0.20
C LEU A 284 -12.49 -13.92 0.83
N ASN A 285 -13.67 -13.56 1.36
CA ASN A 285 -14.59 -14.54 1.94
C ASN A 285 -15.22 -15.45 0.88
N ARG A 286 -15.61 -14.92 -0.28
CA ARG A 286 -16.18 -15.69 -1.39
C ARG A 286 -15.19 -16.70 -1.96
N VAL A 287 -13.91 -16.38 -2.02
CA VAL A 287 -12.86 -17.35 -2.38
C VAL A 287 -12.80 -18.49 -1.37
N ARG A 288 -12.83 -18.20 -0.08
CA ARG A 288 -12.76 -19.22 0.99
C ARG A 288 -13.99 -20.12 1.03
N SER A 289 -15.18 -19.55 0.88
CA SER A 289 -16.46 -20.23 1.05
C SER A 289 -16.99 -20.87 -0.23
N HIS A 290 -16.71 -20.30 -1.40
CA HIS A 290 -17.28 -20.74 -2.69
C HIS A 290 -16.23 -21.02 -3.77
N GLY A 291 -14.95 -20.74 -3.52
CA GLY A 291 -13.89 -20.90 -4.54
C GLY A 291 -13.99 -19.91 -5.71
N GLU A 292 -14.55 -18.72 -5.49
CA GLU A 292 -14.80 -17.72 -6.54
C GLU A 292 -13.54 -16.89 -6.87
N TRP A 293 -12.51 -17.58 -7.32
CA TRP A 293 -11.22 -16.98 -7.65
C TRP A 293 -11.29 -16.02 -8.83
N GLU A 294 -12.14 -16.26 -9.83
CA GLU A 294 -12.27 -15.41 -11.01
C GLU A 294 -12.81 -14.02 -10.65
N ALA A 295 -13.76 -13.93 -9.71
CA ALA A 295 -14.26 -12.67 -9.21
C ALA A 295 -13.18 -11.88 -8.48
N TRP A 296 -12.34 -12.57 -7.70
CA TRP A 296 -11.18 -11.96 -7.07
C TRP A 296 -10.15 -11.48 -8.10
N LEU A 297 -9.84 -12.30 -9.10
CA LEU A 297 -8.88 -11.93 -10.15
C LEU A 297 -9.35 -10.73 -10.97
N ASP A 298 -10.63 -10.66 -11.30
CA ASP A 298 -11.22 -9.51 -11.98
C ASP A 298 -11.03 -8.22 -11.15
N PHE A 299 -11.40 -8.27 -9.89
CA PHE A 299 -11.22 -7.16 -8.95
C PHE A 299 -9.74 -6.75 -8.81
N PHE A 300 -8.84 -7.72 -8.65
CA PHE A 300 -7.42 -7.46 -8.50
C PHE A 300 -6.81 -6.82 -9.76
N LEU A 301 -7.14 -7.33 -10.95
CA LEU A 301 -6.64 -6.80 -12.22
C LEU A 301 -7.17 -5.39 -12.51
N HIS A 302 -8.43 -5.09 -12.15
CA HIS A 302 -8.96 -3.72 -12.18
C HIS A 302 -8.16 -2.80 -11.27
N GLY A 303 -7.85 -3.25 -10.06
CA GLY A 303 -7.00 -2.51 -9.13
C GLY A 303 -5.60 -2.24 -9.67
N VAL A 304 -4.95 -3.25 -10.26
CA VAL A 304 -3.63 -3.09 -10.91
C VAL A 304 -3.68 -2.04 -12.01
N LYS A 305 -4.66 -2.14 -12.91
CA LYS A 305 -4.84 -1.18 -14.02
C LYS A 305 -5.05 0.24 -13.49
N GLU A 306 -6.02 0.43 -12.62
CA GLU A 306 -6.41 1.74 -12.10
C GLU A 306 -5.26 2.41 -11.34
N VAL A 307 -4.61 1.69 -10.44
CA VAL A 307 -3.50 2.23 -9.66
C VAL A 307 -2.29 2.56 -10.54
N ALA A 308 -1.98 1.72 -11.54
CA ALA A 308 -0.90 2.02 -12.48
C ALA A 308 -1.19 3.27 -13.33
N GLU A 309 -2.43 3.44 -13.79
CA GLU A 309 -2.87 4.64 -14.52
C GLU A 309 -2.83 5.90 -13.67
N GLN A 310 -3.27 5.82 -12.40
CA GLN A 310 -3.20 6.92 -11.43
C GLN A 310 -1.77 7.32 -11.12
N ALA A 311 -0.88 6.35 -10.86
CA ALA A 311 0.53 6.60 -10.59
C ALA A 311 1.23 7.26 -11.79
N ALA A 312 0.96 6.79 -13.01
CA ALA A 312 1.46 7.39 -14.23
C ALA A 312 0.92 8.82 -14.45
N GLY A 313 -0.35 9.06 -14.11
CA GLY A 313 -0.98 10.38 -14.12
C GLY A 313 -0.31 11.34 -13.14
N MET A 314 -0.11 10.90 -11.90
CA MET A 314 0.59 11.67 -10.86
C MET A 314 2.01 12.04 -11.29
N ALA A 315 2.79 11.09 -11.81
CA ALA A 315 4.15 11.35 -12.29
C ALA A 315 4.18 12.46 -13.35
N ARG A 316 3.27 12.41 -14.33
CA ARG A 316 3.13 13.48 -15.36
C ARG A 316 2.76 14.83 -14.76
N ASN A 317 1.83 14.86 -13.80
CA ASN A 317 1.39 16.11 -13.17
C ASN A 317 2.52 16.74 -12.34
N ILE A 318 3.31 15.92 -11.63
CA ILE A 318 4.49 16.39 -10.89
C ILE A 318 5.54 16.98 -11.86
N GLN A 319 5.83 16.32 -12.98
CA GLN A 319 6.75 16.84 -14.00
C GLN A 319 6.30 18.21 -14.55
N ARG A 320 5.00 18.33 -14.90
CA ARG A 320 4.42 19.60 -15.39
C ARG A 320 4.50 20.70 -14.34
N LEU A 321 4.17 20.40 -13.09
CA LEU A 321 4.26 21.34 -11.97
C LEU A 321 5.69 21.84 -11.80
N HIS A 322 6.65 20.93 -11.75
CA HIS A 322 8.07 21.27 -11.56
C HIS A 322 8.62 22.10 -12.72
N ALA A 323 8.26 21.78 -13.96
CA ALA A 323 8.68 22.56 -15.13
C ALA A 323 8.09 23.97 -15.12
N SER A 324 6.80 24.11 -14.83
CA SER A 324 6.12 25.40 -14.73
C SER A 324 6.71 26.30 -13.64
N ASP A 325 6.92 25.74 -12.44
CA ASP A 325 7.43 26.52 -11.32
C ASP A 325 8.89 26.90 -11.53
N ARG A 326 9.71 26.03 -12.12
CA ARG A 326 11.08 26.37 -12.51
C ARG A 326 11.10 27.55 -13.47
N GLN A 327 10.24 27.57 -14.48
CA GLN A 327 10.14 28.69 -15.43
C GLN A 327 9.80 30.01 -14.73
N LYS A 328 8.87 30.02 -13.77
CA LYS A 328 8.54 31.20 -12.95
C LYS A 328 9.76 31.70 -12.15
N ILE A 329 10.52 30.77 -11.56
CA ILE A 329 11.71 31.10 -10.73
C ILE A 329 12.82 31.69 -11.62
N GLU A 330 13.05 31.15 -12.82
CA GLU A 330 14.06 31.64 -13.76
C GLU A 330 13.78 33.10 -14.19
N GLN A 331 12.53 33.53 -14.17
CA GLN A 331 12.14 34.93 -14.47
C GLN A 331 12.44 35.93 -13.34
N LEU A 332 12.87 35.48 -12.15
CA LEU A 332 13.21 36.38 -11.02
C LEU A 332 14.47 37.24 -11.28
N GLY A 333 15.26 36.94 -12.28
CA GLY A 333 16.53 37.64 -12.53
C GLY A 333 17.61 37.28 -11.49
N ARG A 334 18.24 38.28 -10.85
CA ARG A 334 19.36 38.05 -9.89
C ARG A 334 19.05 37.04 -8.75
N PRO A 335 17.85 37.01 -8.16
CA PRO A 335 17.53 36.03 -7.10
C PRO A 335 17.34 34.59 -7.60
N ALA A 336 17.19 34.35 -8.91
CA ALA A 336 16.82 33.05 -9.48
C ALA A 336 17.75 31.91 -9.03
N ALA A 337 19.06 32.12 -9.04
CA ALA A 337 20.02 31.07 -8.70
C ALA A 337 19.87 30.56 -7.24
N SER A 338 19.69 31.45 -6.26
CA SER A 338 19.48 31.06 -4.88
C SER A 338 18.09 30.45 -4.65
N ALA A 339 17.06 31.00 -5.32
CA ALA A 339 15.69 30.47 -5.27
C ALA A 339 15.61 29.06 -5.86
N LEU A 340 16.28 28.80 -6.99
CA LEU A 340 16.37 27.47 -7.59
C LEU A 340 17.03 26.44 -6.67
N ARG A 341 18.11 26.81 -5.96
CA ARG A 341 18.75 25.90 -4.98
C ARG A 341 17.78 25.51 -3.86
N VAL A 342 17.03 26.47 -3.32
CA VAL A 342 16.00 26.20 -2.31
C VAL A 342 14.84 25.41 -2.90
N TYR A 343 14.43 25.70 -4.11
CA TYR A 343 13.38 24.98 -4.81
C TYR A 343 13.74 23.51 -5.09
N LEU A 344 14.96 23.22 -5.54
CA LEU A 344 15.43 21.83 -5.70
C LEU A 344 15.39 21.05 -4.39
N HIS A 345 15.69 21.71 -3.27
CA HIS A 345 15.55 21.07 -1.96
C HIS A 345 14.07 20.84 -1.58
N LEU A 346 13.16 21.76 -1.95
CA LEU A 346 11.71 21.58 -1.75
C LEU A 346 11.13 20.43 -2.59
N GLN A 347 11.69 20.15 -3.74
CA GLN A 347 11.30 18.96 -4.50
C GLN A 347 11.62 17.67 -3.72
N GLN A 348 12.75 17.63 -3.02
CA GLN A 348 13.16 16.49 -2.18
C GLN A 348 12.45 16.45 -0.82
N ARG A 349 12.16 17.62 -0.26
CA ARG A 349 11.51 17.80 1.04
C ARG A 349 10.47 18.90 0.94
N PRO A 350 9.22 18.55 0.56
CA PRO A 350 8.18 19.54 0.28
C PRO A 350 7.69 20.30 1.52
N VAL A 351 8.11 19.88 2.70
CA VAL A 351 7.95 20.61 3.96
C VAL A 351 9.33 20.94 4.50
N MET A 352 9.61 22.22 4.81
CA MET A 352 10.94 22.71 5.10
C MET A 352 10.95 23.66 6.29
N VAL A 353 11.89 23.44 7.22
CA VAL A 353 12.27 24.37 8.30
C VAL A 353 13.50 25.15 7.89
N VAL A 354 13.47 26.47 7.97
CA VAL A 354 14.55 27.36 7.47
C VAL A 354 15.93 26.97 8.00
N GLY A 355 16.06 26.76 9.32
CA GLY A 355 17.34 26.46 9.95
C GLY A 355 17.97 25.15 9.53
N ARG A 356 17.13 24.10 9.31
CA ARG A 356 17.59 22.79 8.81
C ARG A 356 17.97 22.87 7.33
N ALA A 357 17.13 23.54 6.52
CA ALA A 357 17.38 23.72 5.11
C ALA A 357 18.69 24.47 4.84
N ALA A 358 18.99 25.52 5.60
CA ALA A 358 20.24 26.26 5.49
C ALA A 358 21.47 25.35 5.63
N LYS A 359 21.46 24.47 6.64
CA LYS A 359 22.54 23.48 6.87
C LYS A 359 22.65 22.48 5.73
N THR A 360 21.53 21.94 5.26
CA THR A 360 21.52 20.89 4.21
C THR A 360 21.90 21.46 2.84
N ILE A 361 21.41 22.66 2.48
CA ILE A 361 21.68 23.30 1.19
C ILE A 361 23.08 23.92 1.15
N GLY A 362 23.68 24.19 2.32
CA GLY A 362 24.99 24.86 2.43
C GLY A 362 24.91 26.34 2.06
N VAL A 363 23.84 27.04 2.49
CA VAL A 363 23.66 28.49 2.35
C VAL A 363 23.21 29.11 3.65
N SER A 364 23.41 30.44 3.80
CA SER A 364 23.02 31.13 5.04
C SER A 364 21.49 31.09 5.25
N ALA A 365 21.06 31.07 6.52
CA ALA A 365 19.63 31.12 6.86
C ALA A 365 18.91 32.37 6.29
N PRO A 366 19.53 33.58 6.30
CA PRO A 366 18.95 34.75 5.62
C PRO A 366 18.73 34.53 4.12
N THR A 367 19.66 33.84 3.42
CA THR A 367 19.54 33.53 2.01
C THR A 367 18.35 32.56 1.75
N VAL A 368 18.21 31.51 2.59
CA VAL A 368 17.05 30.59 2.51
C VAL A 368 15.75 31.34 2.75
N THR A 369 15.68 32.19 3.79
CA THR A 369 14.48 32.96 4.12
C THR A 369 14.10 33.91 2.96
N LYS A 370 15.05 34.60 2.36
CA LYS A 370 14.78 35.49 1.23
C LYS A 370 14.32 34.70 -0.02
N SER A 371 14.94 33.55 -0.28
CA SER A 371 14.54 32.67 -1.39
C SER A 371 13.12 32.12 -1.19
N LEU A 372 12.77 31.68 0.02
CA LEU A 372 11.42 31.21 0.36
C LEU A 372 10.38 32.33 0.22
N GLU A 373 10.75 33.57 0.56
CA GLU A 373 9.85 34.72 0.36
C GLU A 373 9.57 34.98 -1.13
N HIS A 374 10.58 34.90 -2.01
CA HIS A 374 10.36 34.96 -3.45
C HIS A 374 9.47 33.82 -3.94
N LEU A 375 9.73 32.56 -3.49
CA LEU A 375 8.89 31.40 -3.83
C LEU A 375 7.44 31.57 -3.33
N ARG A 376 7.25 32.19 -2.17
CA ARG A 376 5.92 32.53 -1.62
C ARG A 376 5.20 33.56 -2.51
N GLN A 377 5.89 34.59 -2.95
CA GLN A 377 5.34 35.60 -3.87
C GLN A 377 4.94 35.00 -5.23
N LEU A 378 5.67 33.97 -5.69
CA LEU A 378 5.31 33.22 -6.90
C LEU A 378 4.18 32.20 -6.67
N GLY A 379 3.65 32.08 -5.44
CA GLY A 379 2.60 31.13 -5.09
C GLY A 379 3.06 29.65 -5.01
N ILE A 380 4.37 29.40 -4.98
CA ILE A 380 4.95 28.04 -4.95
C ILE A 380 4.91 27.45 -3.54
N VAL A 381 5.25 28.25 -2.53
CA VAL A 381 5.25 27.82 -1.13
C VAL A 381 4.30 28.64 -0.27
N LYS A 382 3.82 28.02 0.81
CA LYS A 382 3.02 28.64 1.84
C LYS A 382 3.72 28.45 3.21
N GLU A 383 3.76 29.50 4.00
CA GLU A 383 4.17 29.43 5.40
C GLU A 383 3.00 28.90 6.23
N ILE A 384 3.22 27.89 7.08
CA ILE A 384 2.15 27.16 7.76
C ILE A 384 2.15 27.28 9.29
N THR A 385 3.13 27.94 9.90
CA THR A 385 3.27 28.01 11.37
C THR A 385 2.89 29.35 11.99
N GLY A 386 2.95 30.44 11.23
CA GLY A 386 2.76 31.80 11.77
C GLY A 386 3.83 32.23 12.76
N ARG A 387 4.95 31.50 12.89
CA ARG A 387 6.02 31.76 13.85
C ARG A 387 7.00 32.83 13.34
N GLN A 388 7.61 33.57 14.25
CA GLN A 388 8.71 34.49 13.89
C GLN A 388 10.05 33.76 13.72
N ARG A 389 10.25 32.65 14.46
CA ARG A 389 11.44 31.78 14.38
C ARG A 389 11.01 30.38 14.03
N ASP A 390 11.90 29.60 13.42
CA ASP A 390 11.64 28.23 12.98
C ASP A 390 10.39 28.10 12.10
N ARG A 391 10.22 29.06 11.18
CA ARG A 391 9.13 29.08 10.21
C ARG A 391 9.18 27.86 9.33
N VAL A 392 8.01 27.27 9.10
CA VAL A 392 7.83 26.11 8.25
C VAL A 392 7.16 26.53 6.96
N PHE A 393 7.74 26.12 5.86
CA PHE A 393 7.21 26.35 4.52
C PHE A 393 6.85 25.03 3.87
N ARG A 394 5.71 25.00 3.17
CA ARG A 394 5.20 23.84 2.46
C ARG A 394 5.03 24.18 0.98
N TYR A 395 5.50 23.29 0.10
CA TYR A 395 5.26 23.35 -1.34
C TYR A 395 3.83 22.83 -1.61
N GLU A 396 2.87 23.75 -1.57
CA GLU A 396 1.44 23.46 -1.44
C GLU A 396 0.91 22.57 -2.57
N ALA A 397 1.13 22.98 -3.83
CA ALA A 397 0.62 22.25 -5.00
C ALA A 397 1.23 20.84 -5.11
N TYR A 398 2.52 20.70 -4.75
CA TYR A 398 3.19 19.41 -4.78
C TYR A 398 2.67 18.47 -3.70
N VAL A 399 2.54 18.96 -2.46
CA VAL A 399 1.96 18.19 -1.37
C VAL A 399 0.52 17.80 -1.67
N ALA A 400 -0.27 18.67 -2.29
CA ALA A 400 -1.64 18.33 -2.71
C ALA A 400 -1.66 17.16 -3.70
N LEU A 401 -0.80 17.15 -4.73
CA LEU A 401 -0.69 16.03 -5.68
C LEU A 401 -0.27 14.73 -4.99
N LEU A 402 0.70 14.80 -4.07
CA LEU A 402 1.17 13.62 -3.33
C LEU A 402 0.08 13.07 -2.41
N ASN A 403 -0.70 13.96 -1.78
CA ASN A 403 -1.69 13.61 -0.75
C ASN A 403 -3.00 13.06 -1.34
N GLU A 404 -3.22 13.17 -2.65
CA GLU A 404 -4.44 12.70 -3.30
C GLU A 404 -4.76 11.25 -2.93
N GLY A 405 -5.95 11.01 -2.37
CA GLY A 405 -6.44 9.70 -1.91
C GLY A 405 -5.95 9.25 -0.53
N THR A 406 -5.11 10.06 0.17
CA THR A 406 -4.67 9.74 1.54
C THR A 406 -5.51 10.44 2.62
N GLU A 407 -6.48 11.25 2.23
CA GLU A 407 -7.37 11.92 3.16
C GLU A 407 -8.10 10.90 4.04
N VAL A 408 -8.19 11.21 5.33
CA VAL A 408 -8.98 10.42 6.28
C VAL A 408 -10.44 10.81 6.09
N GLU A 409 -11.29 9.84 5.81
CA GLU A 409 -12.75 10.08 5.84
C GLU A 409 -13.13 10.54 7.24
N LYS A 410 -13.52 11.82 7.36
CA LYS A 410 -14.10 12.33 8.60
C LYS A 410 -15.39 11.57 8.83
N THR A 411 -15.34 10.51 9.63
CA THR A 411 -16.55 9.88 10.17
C THR A 411 -17.37 10.99 10.81
N ARG A 412 -18.48 11.37 10.19
CA ARG A 412 -19.48 12.22 10.84
C ARG A 412 -19.87 11.46 12.11
N ARG A 413 -19.39 11.93 13.25
CA ARG A 413 -20.01 11.55 14.53
C ARG A 413 -21.45 11.97 14.41
N VAL A 414 -22.32 10.99 14.18
CA VAL A 414 -23.76 11.17 14.38
C VAL A 414 -23.89 11.35 15.89
N GLY A 415 -24.21 12.57 16.31
CA GLY A 415 -24.48 12.95 17.69
C GLY A 415 -25.79 12.37 18.16
#